data_341c579bc3b03c7ecb75ad5fad9b93f2
#
_entry.id   341c579bc3b03c7ecb75ad5fad9b93f2
#
_cell.length_a   1.000
_cell.length_b   1.000
_cell.length_c   1.000
_cell.angle_alpha   90.00
_cell.angle_beta   90.00
_cell.angle_gamma   90.00
#
_symmetry.space_group_name_H-M   'P 1'
#
loop_
_entity.id
_entity.type
_entity.pdbx_description
1 polymer ?
#
loop_
_entity_poly.entity_id
_entity_poly.type
_entity_poly.pdbx_seq_one_letter_code
_entity_poly.pdbx_strand_id
1 'polypeptide(L)'
;VRGNSSAARTVILGLGVTGVSCVRHFVGRGAVVVLDTRDQPPHMDLVRSFPQVEYHFGSASNSFEFNALDVVVVSPGLPLEHPLVQKAAHAGSRITSDVELFLDAVASTGAEPVFAITGTNGKSTVTALAGHLLRALGCNPGVGGNLGEAALDLLRTPRDCWVLELSSFQLERLPAYPFAAATVLNLSDDHLDRHGTMAAYGAAKRRVYRDAKRRVFNREDAATLPSDAAS
;
A
#
# COMPACT_ATOMS: atom_id res chain seq x y z
N VAL A 1 20.27 30.80 6.52
CA VAL A 1 18.82 30.65 6.76
C VAL A 1 18.16 30.41 5.41
N ARG A 2 17.97 29.16 5.01
CA ARG A 2 17.20 28.83 3.80
C ARG A 2 15.73 28.89 4.19
N GLY A 3 14.97 29.75 3.53
CA GLY A 3 13.56 29.96 3.76
C GLY A 3 12.78 28.65 3.68
N ASN A 4 11.91 28.46 4.66
CA ASN A 4 10.96 27.34 4.74
C ASN A 4 9.99 27.49 3.55
N SER A 5 10.29 26.83 2.44
CA SER A 5 9.41 26.80 1.27
C SER A 5 8.16 25.99 1.68
N SER A 6 7.03 26.67 1.86
CA SER A 6 5.73 26.07 2.16
C SER A 6 5.10 25.35 0.93
N ALA A 7 5.92 24.78 0.07
CA ALA A 7 5.47 23.99 -1.08
C ALA A 7 5.11 22.56 -0.63
N ALA A 8 4.06 22.01 -1.23
CA ALA A 8 3.67 20.62 -1.02
C ALA A 8 4.80 19.65 -1.43
N ARG A 9 5.16 18.72 -0.55
CA ARG A 9 6.17 17.68 -0.80
C ARG A 9 5.56 16.30 -0.66
N THR A 10 6.07 15.35 -1.42
CA THR A 10 5.80 13.94 -1.16
C THR A 10 6.92 13.40 -0.27
N VAL A 11 6.57 12.98 0.93
CA VAL A 11 7.50 12.40 1.91
C VAL A 11 7.27 10.90 1.99
N ILE A 12 8.26 10.10 1.65
CA ILE A 12 8.19 8.64 1.61
C ILE A 12 8.86 8.10 2.88
N LEU A 13 8.10 7.40 3.73
CA LEU A 13 8.60 6.77 4.94
C LEU A 13 8.92 5.30 4.67
N GLY A 14 10.21 4.96 4.67
CA GLY A 14 10.75 3.63 4.42
C GLY A 14 11.16 3.39 2.97
N LEU A 15 12.42 2.95 2.78
CA LEU A 15 13.01 2.68 1.48
C LEU A 15 13.13 1.16 1.25
N GLY A 16 12.01 0.46 1.28
CA GLY A 16 11.85 -0.89 0.76
C GLY A 16 11.39 -0.87 -0.70
N VAL A 17 10.92 -2.01 -1.22
CA VAL A 17 10.38 -2.13 -2.58
C VAL A 17 9.29 -1.08 -2.84
N THR A 18 8.34 -0.94 -1.91
CA THR A 18 7.28 0.07 -1.95
C THR A 18 7.85 1.50 -2.03
N GLY A 19 8.82 1.83 -1.17
CA GLY A 19 9.43 3.17 -1.16
C GLY A 19 10.11 3.51 -2.48
N VAL A 20 10.83 2.56 -3.07
CA VAL A 20 11.45 2.73 -4.40
C VAL A 20 10.39 2.97 -5.49
N SER A 21 9.30 2.21 -5.48
CA SER A 21 8.18 2.41 -6.40
C SER A 21 7.57 3.81 -6.26
N CYS A 22 7.38 4.29 -5.01
CA CYS A 22 6.93 5.65 -4.74
C CYS A 22 7.92 6.70 -5.30
N VAL A 23 9.22 6.54 -5.08
CA VAL A 23 10.25 7.45 -5.64
C VAL A 23 10.09 7.53 -7.15
N ARG A 24 10.05 6.39 -7.86
CA ARG A 24 9.89 6.34 -9.31
C ARG A 24 8.60 7.02 -9.79
N HIS A 25 7.53 6.86 -9.02
CA HIS A 25 6.23 7.43 -9.36
C HIS A 25 6.22 8.96 -9.23
N PHE A 26 6.84 9.50 -8.16
CA PHE A 26 6.78 10.92 -7.85
C PHE A 26 7.93 11.76 -8.40
N VAL A 27 9.05 11.14 -8.76
CA VAL A 27 10.16 11.85 -9.41
C VAL A 27 9.67 12.57 -10.68
N GLY A 28 9.96 13.88 -10.75
CA GLY A 28 9.50 14.75 -11.84
C GLY A 28 8.07 15.29 -11.69
N ARG A 29 7.34 14.91 -10.62
CA ARG A 29 5.97 15.41 -10.33
C ARG A 29 5.92 16.41 -9.18
N GLY A 30 7.04 16.68 -8.53
CA GLY A 30 7.15 17.59 -7.39
C GLY A 30 8.37 17.30 -6.54
N ALA A 31 8.47 17.97 -5.39
CA ALA A 31 9.52 17.72 -4.41
C ALA A 31 9.30 16.36 -3.72
N VAL A 32 10.32 15.52 -3.72
CA VAL A 32 10.29 14.19 -3.10
C VAL A 32 11.35 14.10 -2.01
N VAL A 33 10.95 13.66 -0.83
CA VAL A 33 11.82 13.41 0.33
C VAL A 33 11.67 11.95 0.74
N VAL A 34 12.77 11.28 1.03
CA VAL A 34 12.77 9.90 1.55
C VAL A 34 13.35 9.88 2.94
N LEU A 35 12.60 9.33 3.88
CA LEU A 35 13.05 9.11 5.26
C LEU A 35 13.12 7.60 5.53
N ASP A 36 14.23 7.15 6.12
CA ASP A 36 14.36 5.78 6.61
C ASP A 36 15.15 5.79 7.93
N THR A 37 14.68 5.05 8.92
CA THR A 37 15.33 4.99 10.24
C THR A 37 16.62 4.18 10.24
N ARG A 38 16.89 3.41 9.19
CA ARG A 38 18.14 2.69 8.99
C ARG A 38 19.18 3.60 8.37
N ASP A 39 20.42 3.51 8.82
CA ASP A 39 21.56 4.27 8.23
C ASP A 39 21.86 3.80 6.80
N GLN A 40 21.64 2.52 6.53
CA GLN A 40 21.83 1.90 5.22
C GLN A 40 20.57 1.13 4.81
N PRO A 41 19.54 1.83 4.33
CA PRO A 41 18.34 1.16 3.85
C PRO A 41 18.60 0.36 2.57
N PRO A 42 17.84 -0.71 2.29
CA PRO A 42 17.95 -1.43 1.03
C PRO A 42 17.64 -0.50 -0.15
N HIS A 43 18.18 -0.80 -1.32
CA HIS A 43 17.98 -0.04 -2.56
C HIS A 43 18.53 1.41 -2.56
N MET A 44 19.40 1.75 -1.61
CA MET A 44 20.00 3.08 -1.51
C MET A 44 20.72 3.50 -2.81
N ASP A 45 21.42 2.56 -3.45
CA ASP A 45 22.15 2.84 -4.70
C ASP A 45 21.23 3.19 -5.85
N LEU A 46 20.05 2.53 -5.93
CA LEU A 46 19.05 2.83 -6.93
C LEU A 46 18.47 4.24 -6.73
N VAL A 47 18.26 4.63 -5.48
CA VAL A 47 17.66 5.93 -5.16
C VAL A 47 18.65 7.07 -5.37
N ARG A 48 19.94 6.85 -5.15
CA ARG A 48 21.01 7.81 -5.46
C ARG A 48 21.08 8.18 -6.94
N SER A 49 20.51 7.37 -7.84
CA SER A 49 20.37 7.73 -9.24
C SER A 49 19.35 8.85 -9.51
N PHE A 50 18.60 9.30 -8.49
CA PHE A 50 17.66 10.41 -8.56
C PHE A 50 18.17 11.62 -7.76
N PRO A 51 19.08 12.44 -8.32
CA PRO A 51 19.74 13.53 -7.58
C PRO A 51 18.81 14.63 -7.10
N GLN A 52 17.57 14.70 -7.64
CA GLN A 52 16.54 15.66 -7.25
C GLN A 52 15.74 15.23 -6.01
N VAL A 53 15.98 14.03 -5.47
CA VAL A 53 15.30 13.52 -4.27
C VAL A 53 16.15 13.84 -3.05
N GLU A 54 15.52 14.35 -2.00
CA GLU A 54 16.15 14.60 -0.71
C GLU A 54 16.09 13.35 0.16
N TYR A 55 17.18 13.03 0.88
CA TYR A 55 17.28 11.82 1.70
C TYR A 55 17.69 12.14 3.12
N HIS A 56 16.99 11.52 4.10
CA HIS A 56 17.35 11.54 5.52
C HIS A 56 17.33 10.11 6.05
N PHE A 57 18.49 9.55 6.34
CA PHE A 57 18.65 8.19 6.83
C PHE A 57 19.15 8.15 8.27
N GLY A 58 18.87 7.06 8.97
CA GLY A 58 19.25 6.88 10.35
C GLY A 58 18.72 7.99 11.26
N SER A 59 19.57 8.52 12.12
CA SER A 59 19.22 9.57 13.07
C SER A 59 18.76 10.88 12.40
N ALA A 60 19.23 11.17 11.18
CA ALA A 60 18.82 12.36 10.41
C ALA A 60 17.31 12.36 10.09
N SER A 61 16.71 11.19 9.95
CA SER A 61 15.26 11.07 9.72
C SER A 61 14.43 11.62 10.87
N ASN A 62 14.90 11.49 12.11
CA ASN A 62 14.20 11.95 13.31
C ASN A 62 14.13 13.48 13.41
N SER A 63 15.10 14.18 12.81
CA SER A 63 15.19 15.65 12.81
C SER A 63 14.37 16.30 11.71
N PHE A 64 13.74 15.51 10.83
CA PHE A 64 12.95 16.04 9.72
C PHE A 64 11.69 16.73 10.23
N GLU A 65 11.40 17.91 9.68
CA GLU A 65 10.21 18.68 10.03
C GLU A 65 9.15 18.56 8.92
N PHE A 66 8.00 18.02 9.32
CA PHE A 66 6.81 17.90 8.47
C PHE A 66 6.02 19.22 8.48
N ASN A 67 5.20 19.42 7.47
CA ASN A 67 4.23 20.52 7.41
C ASN A 67 2.86 20.02 6.92
N ALA A 68 1.83 20.85 7.10
CA ALA A 68 0.44 20.50 6.77
C ALA A 68 0.19 20.27 5.27
N LEU A 69 1.09 20.67 4.39
CA LEU A 69 0.98 20.47 2.94
C LEU A 69 1.67 19.19 2.47
N ASP A 70 2.43 18.50 3.34
CA ASP A 70 3.11 17.28 2.97
C ASP A 70 2.11 16.13 2.76
N VAL A 71 2.35 15.35 1.71
CA VAL A 71 1.72 14.04 1.50
C VAL A 71 2.70 12.97 1.92
N VAL A 72 2.40 12.27 2.99
CA VAL A 72 3.30 11.29 3.62
C VAL A 72 2.88 9.88 3.24
N VAL A 73 3.67 9.23 2.38
CA VAL A 73 3.44 7.85 1.94
C VAL A 73 4.17 6.91 2.89
N VAL A 74 3.42 6.14 3.66
CA VAL A 74 3.98 5.25 4.69
C VAL A 74 4.09 3.83 4.16
N SER A 75 5.31 3.28 4.17
CA SER A 75 5.55 1.87 3.83
C SER A 75 4.79 0.93 4.77
N PRO A 76 4.25 -0.20 4.28
CA PRO A 76 3.46 -1.13 5.10
C PRO A 76 4.20 -1.66 6.33
N GLY A 77 5.52 -1.78 6.27
CA GLY A 77 6.35 -2.24 7.38
C GLY A 77 6.44 -1.30 8.58
N LEU A 78 6.07 -0.02 8.42
CA LEU A 78 6.06 0.94 9.53
C LEU A 78 4.68 0.95 10.20
N PRO A 79 4.55 0.80 11.54
CA PRO A 79 3.28 0.92 12.24
C PRO A 79 2.76 2.38 12.23
N LEU A 80 1.45 2.56 12.38
CA LEU A 80 0.87 3.90 12.50
C LEU A 80 1.34 4.62 13.76
N GLU A 81 1.69 3.87 14.80
CA GLU A 81 2.24 4.35 16.06
C GLU A 81 3.71 4.78 15.96
N HIS A 82 4.35 4.54 14.82
CA HIS A 82 5.76 4.91 14.64
C HIS A 82 5.96 6.42 14.82
N PRO A 83 6.99 6.87 15.58
CA PRO A 83 7.18 8.29 15.92
C PRO A 83 7.17 9.24 14.73
N LEU A 84 7.76 8.86 13.59
CA LEU A 84 7.74 9.70 12.38
C LEU A 84 6.33 9.83 11.79
N VAL A 85 5.51 8.76 11.82
CA VAL A 85 4.13 8.81 11.35
C VAL A 85 3.29 9.71 12.25
N GLN A 86 3.46 9.58 13.57
CA GLN A 86 2.79 10.44 14.55
C GLN A 86 3.23 11.90 14.41
N LYS A 87 4.53 12.17 14.23
CA LYS A 87 5.05 13.52 13.99
C LYS A 87 4.42 14.15 12.74
N ALA A 88 4.32 13.40 11.65
CA ALA A 88 3.66 13.84 10.42
C ALA A 88 2.16 14.15 10.64
N ALA A 89 1.45 13.25 11.33
CA ALA A 89 0.02 13.44 11.65
C ALA A 89 -0.20 14.69 12.52
N HIS A 90 0.62 14.92 13.53
CA HIS A 90 0.55 16.12 14.38
C HIS A 90 0.86 17.42 13.61
N ALA A 91 1.70 17.35 12.58
CA ALA A 91 1.96 18.48 11.69
C ALA A 91 0.81 18.75 10.71
N GLY A 92 -0.26 17.93 10.71
CA GLY A 92 -1.40 18.06 9.81
C GLY A 92 -1.15 17.51 8.40
N SER A 93 -0.05 16.74 8.18
CA SER A 93 0.24 16.12 6.89
C SER A 93 -0.80 15.07 6.51
N ARG A 94 -1.09 14.93 5.21
CA ARG A 94 -1.90 13.82 4.70
C ARG A 94 -1.10 12.53 4.78
N ILE A 95 -1.56 11.58 5.62
CA ILE A 95 -0.99 10.23 5.69
C ILE A 95 -1.70 9.34 4.67
N THR A 96 -0.94 8.63 3.84
CA THR A 96 -1.46 7.74 2.80
C THR A 96 -0.55 6.52 2.59
N SER A 97 -0.93 5.63 1.69
CA SER A 97 -0.16 4.45 1.28
C SER A 97 -0.03 4.37 -0.25
N ASP A 98 0.92 3.58 -0.72
CA ASP A 98 1.10 3.27 -2.14
C ASP A 98 -0.16 2.66 -2.77
N VAL A 99 -0.83 1.77 -2.05
CA VAL A 99 -2.08 1.14 -2.51
C VAL A 99 -3.21 2.16 -2.60
N GLU A 100 -3.37 3.05 -1.62
CA GLU A 100 -4.38 4.11 -1.67
C GLU A 100 -4.15 5.02 -2.88
N LEU A 101 -2.91 5.48 -3.08
CA LEU A 101 -2.54 6.32 -4.22
C LEU A 101 -2.74 5.61 -5.57
N PHE A 102 -2.47 4.31 -5.63
CA PHE A 102 -2.77 3.49 -6.81
C PHE A 102 -4.27 3.47 -7.09
N LEU A 103 -5.10 3.22 -6.07
CA LEU A 103 -6.55 3.15 -6.21
C LEU A 103 -7.16 4.51 -6.58
N ASP A 104 -6.63 5.61 -6.02
CA ASP A 104 -7.00 6.98 -6.40
C ASP A 104 -6.70 7.23 -7.89
N ALA A 105 -5.52 6.79 -8.35
CA ALA A 105 -5.13 6.95 -9.76
C ALA A 105 -6.04 6.14 -10.70
N VAL A 106 -6.33 4.87 -10.38
CA VAL A 106 -7.25 4.02 -11.17
C VAL A 106 -8.66 4.64 -11.18
N ALA A 107 -9.16 5.11 -10.05
CA ALA A 107 -10.48 5.76 -9.99
C ALA A 107 -10.55 7.03 -10.84
N SER A 108 -9.44 7.75 -11.01
CA SER A 108 -9.39 8.99 -11.80
C SER A 108 -9.37 8.76 -13.32
N THR A 109 -8.99 7.57 -13.79
CA THR A 109 -8.83 7.25 -15.22
C THR A 109 -10.05 6.60 -15.86
N GLY A 110 -11.04 6.14 -15.10
CA GLY A 110 -12.26 5.57 -15.64
C GLY A 110 -12.74 4.31 -14.93
N ALA A 111 -12.11 3.96 -13.83
CA ALA A 111 -12.52 2.86 -12.94
C ALA A 111 -12.44 1.46 -13.58
N GLU A 112 -11.28 1.10 -14.15
CA GLU A 112 -11.00 -0.27 -14.53
C GLU A 112 -11.19 -1.19 -13.31
N PRO A 113 -11.75 -2.41 -13.51
CA PRO A 113 -12.04 -3.30 -12.39
C PRO A 113 -10.77 -3.68 -11.61
N VAL A 114 -10.84 -3.52 -10.29
CA VAL A 114 -9.80 -3.94 -9.35
C VAL A 114 -10.30 -5.14 -8.56
N PHE A 115 -9.56 -6.24 -8.62
CA PHE A 115 -9.78 -7.45 -7.83
C PHE A 115 -8.77 -7.50 -6.69
N ALA A 116 -9.24 -7.71 -5.45
CA ALA A 116 -8.40 -7.71 -4.26
C ALA A 116 -8.36 -9.09 -3.60
N ILE A 117 -7.16 -9.61 -3.37
CA ILE A 117 -6.92 -10.93 -2.80
C ILE A 117 -6.07 -10.78 -1.55
N THR A 118 -6.57 -11.29 -0.41
CA THR A 118 -5.83 -11.41 0.84
C THR A 118 -6.05 -12.77 1.49
N GLY A 119 -5.36 -13.05 2.56
CA GLY A 119 -5.40 -14.29 3.32
C GLY A 119 -4.08 -14.50 4.06
N THR A 120 -3.97 -15.52 4.87
CA THR A 120 -2.68 -15.91 5.46
C THR A 120 -1.83 -16.60 4.40
N ASN A 121 -2.35 -17.66 3.78
CA ASN A 121 -1.64 -18.49 2.82
C ASN A 121 -2.29 -18.47 1.44
N GLY A 122 -1.52 -18.78 0.40
CA GLY A 122 -1.99 -18.96 -0.98
C GLY A 122 -2.30 -17.67 -1.74
N LYS A 123 -2.12 -16.49 -1.15
CA LYS A 123 -2.37 -15.19 -1.79
C LYS A 123 -1.72 -15.08 -3.17
N SER A 124 -0.41 -15.28 -3.23
CA SER A 124 0.37 -15.13 -4.46
C SER A 124 -0.03 -16.12 -5.55
N THR A 125 -0.32 -17.36 -5.14
CA THR A 125 -0.79 -18.41 -6.06
C THR A 125 -2.14 -18.02 -6.68
N VAL A 126 -3.10 -17.59 -5.86
CA VAL A 126 -4.44 -17.20 -6.33
C VAL A 126 -4.37 -15.91 -7.14
N THR A 127 -3.53 -14.95 -6.76
CA THR A 127 -3.32 -13.71 -7.51
C THR A 127 -2.72 -13.99 -8.90
N ALA A 128 -1.70 -14.84 -8.97
CA ALA A 128 -1.11 -15.25 -10.23
C ALA A 128 -2.10 -16.03 -11.12
N LEU A 129 -2.86 -16.95 -10.52
CA LEU A 129 -3.90 -17.72 -11.21
C LEU A 129 -5.00 -16.81 -11.77
N ALA A 130 -5.50 -15.86 -10.96
CA ALA A 130 -6.50 -14.88 -11.41
C ALA A 130 -5.99 -14.07 -12.62
N GLY A 131 -4.75 -13.58 -12.54
CA GLY A 131 -4.11 -12.89 -13.66
C GLY A 131 -3.97 -13.77 -14.90
N HIS A 132 -3.62 -15.06 -14.73
CA HIS A 132 -3.53 -16.00 -15.83
C HIS A 132 -4.90 -16.25 -16.51
N LEU A 133 -5.94 -16.48 -15.71
CA LEU A 133 -7.29 -16.69 -16.21
C LEU A 133 -7.84 -15.46 -16.95
N LEU A 134 -7.60 -14.26 -16.43
CA LEU A 134 -8.01 -13.02 -17.12
C LEU A 134 -7.32 -12.87 -18.47
N ARG A 135 -6.02 -13.22 -18.58
CA ARG A 135 -5.31 -13.23 -19.87
C ARG A 135 -5.90 -14.27 -20.83
N ALA A 136 -6.25 -15.46 -20.34
CA ALA A 136 -6.89 -16.49 -21.16
C ALA A 136 -8.28 -16.06 -21.68
N LEU A 137 -8.95 -15.13 -20.95
CA LEU A 137 -10.21 -14.50 -21.36
C LEU A 137 -10.01 -13.28 -22.28
N GLY A 138 -8.78 -12.99 -22.70
CA GLY A 138 -8.45 -11.89 -23.63
C GLY A 138 -8.23 -10.53 -22.95
N CYS A 139 -8.22 -10.45 -21.62
CA CYS A 139 -7.90 -9.23 -20.90
C CYS A 139 -6.38 -9.00 -20.79
N ASN A 140 -5.97 -7.75 -20.56
CA ASN A 140 -4.60 -7.37 -20.24
C ASN A 140 -4.49 -6.93 -18.76
N PRO A 141 -4.48 -7.85 -17.76
CA PRO A 141 -4.48 -7.50 -16.35
C PRO A 141 -3.11 -6.99 -15.88
N GLY A 142 -3.10 -5.95 -15.03
CA GLY A 142 -2.01 -5.64 -14.15
C GLY A 142 -2.09 -6.52 -12.90
N VAL A 143 -0.99 -7.20 -12.53
CA VAL A 143 -0.97 -8.16 -11.41
C VAL A 143 0.19 -7.82 -10.48
N GLY A 144 -0.08 -7.54 -9.22
CA GLY A 144 0.95 -7.17 -8.26
C GLY A 144 0.40 -6.77 -6.89
N GLY A 145 1.08 -5.84 -6.22
CA GLY A 145 0.72 -5.34 -4.89
C GLY A 145 1.73 -5.75 -3.82
N ASN A 146 1.31 -6.55 -2.83
CA ASN A 146 2.19 -6.99 -1.74
C ASN A 146 3.35 -7.88 -2.23
N LEU A 147 3.15 -8.65 -3.27
CA LEU A 147 4.17 -9.47 -3.91
C LEU A 147 4.23 -9.18 -5.42
N GLY A 148 5.41 -9.35 -6.00
CA GLY A 148 5.64 -9.05 -7.41
C GLY A 148 5.86 -7.57 -7.66
N GLU A 149 5.17 -7.01 -8.65
CA GLU A 149 5.25 -5.60 -9.00
C GLU A 149 4.51 -4.74 -7.97
N ALA A 150 5.16 -3.69 -7.44
CA ALA A 150 4.54 -2.78 -6.48
C ALA A 150 3.36 -2.02 -7.12
N ALA A 151 2.35 -1.68 -6.31
CA ALA A 151 1.10 -1.11 -6.80
C ALA A 151 1.30 0.09 -7.74
N LEU A 152 2.11 1.08 -7.37
CA LEU A 152 2.34 2.25 -8.20
C LEU A 152 3.16 1.96 -9.47
N ASP A 153 4.02 0.95 -9.49
CA ASP A 153 4.75 0.55 -10.68
C ASP A 153 3.80 -0.05 -11.76
N LEU A 154 2.71 -0.71 -11.33
CA LEU A 154 1.67 -1.23 -12.25
C LEU A 154 1.08 -0.14 -13.15
N LEU A 155 0.96 1.09 -12.67
CA LEU A 155 0.41 2.23 -13.42
C LEU A 155 1.28 2.68 -14.61
N ARG A 156 2.49 2.15 -14.76
CA ARG A 156 3.40 2.51 -15.86
C ARG A 156 2.96 1.98 -17.21
N THR A 157 2.06 1.02 -17.23
CA THR A 157 1.55 0.39 -18.46
C THR A 157 0.03 0.36 -18.42
N PRO A 158 -0.68 0.79 -19.46
CA PRO A 158 -2.15 0.69 -19.55
C PRO A 158 -2.63 -0.76 -19.39
N ARG A 159 -3.69 -0.95 -18.62
CA ARG A 159 -4.29 -2.25 -18.30
C ARG A 159 -5.82 -2.17 -18.38
N ASP A 160 -6.46 -3.30 -18.64
CA ASP A 160 -7.93 -3.40 -18.70
C ASP A 160 -8.54 -3.67 -17.31
N CYS A 161 -7.75 -4.22 -16.42
CA CYS A 161 -8.14 -4.56 -15.06
C CYS A 161 -6.90 -4.79 -14.18
N TRP A 162 -7.13 -4.89 -12.87
CA TRP A 162 -6.07 -5.01 -11.88
C TRP A 162 -6.35 -6.16 -10.92
N VAL A 163 -5.34 -6.97 -10.61
CA VAL A 163 -5.40 -8.03 -9.61
C VAL A 163 -4.36 -7.72 -8.54
N LEU A 164 -4.82 -7.32 -7.36
CA LEU A 164 -3.96 -6.91 -6.25
C LEU A 164 -3.89 -7.99 -5.17
N GLU A 165 -2.68 -8.42 -4.87
CA GLU A 165 -2.39 -9.08 -3.60
C GLU A 165 -2.25 -8.02 -2.50
N LEU A 166 -3.00 -8.15 -1.40
CA LEU A 166 -2.96 -7.22 -0.29
C LEU A 166 -2.62 -7.91 1.03
N SER A 167 -1.62 -7.36 1.73
CA SER A 167 -1.28 -7.79 3.10
C SER A 167 -2.24 -7.18 4.13
N SER A 168 -2.24 -7.74 5.36
CA SER A 168 -2.98 -7.15 6.48
C SER A 168 -2.48 -5.74 6.82
N PHE A 169 -1.17 -5.49 6.68
CA PHE A 169 -0.54 -4.18 6.95
C PHE A 169 -0.97 -3.10 5.94
N GLN A 170 -1.18 -3.47 4.69
CA GLN A 170 -1.73 -2.56 3.69
C GLN A 170 -3.21 -2.29 3.96
N LEU A 171 -3.99 -3.35 4.26
CA LEU A 171 -5.42 -3.25 4.49
C LEU A 171 -5.78 -2.51 5.78
N GLU A 172 -4.97 -2.56 6.85
CA GLU A 172 -5.25 -1.84 8.09
C GLU A 172 -5.39 -0.32 7.91
N ARG A 173 -4.78 0.23 6.87
CA ARG A 173 -4.75 1.66 6.55
C ARG A 173 -5.65 2.04 5.40
N LEU A 174 -5.99 1.05 4.55
CA LEU A 174 -6.71 1.33 3.32
C LEU A 174 -8.13 1.82 3.65
N PRO A 175 -8.57 2.96 3.10
CA PRO A 175 -9.97 3.35 3.14
C PRO A 175 -10.84 2.31 2.42
N ALA A 176 -12.16 2.40 2.60
CA ALA A 176 -13.09 1.58 1.85
C ALA A 176 -12.96 1.86 0.35
N TYR A 177 -13.00 0.81 -0.47
CA TYR A 177 -12.86 0.92 -1.93
C TYR A 177 -13.82 -0.06 -2.63
N PRO A 178 -14.51 0.35 -3.71
CA PRO A 178 -15.47 -0.48 -4.42
C PRO A 178 -14.79 -1.51 -5.34
N PHE A 179 -13.99 -2.42 -4.77
CA PHE A 179 -13.39 -3.51 -5.51
C PHE A 179 -14.43 -4.25 -6.34
N ALA A 180 -14.11 -4.62 -7.59
CA ALA A 180 -14.99 -5.41 -8.44
C ALA A 180 -15.30 -6.77 -7.81
N ALA A 181 -14.29 -7.39 -7.19
CA ALA A 181 -14.44 -8.49 -6.25
C ALA A 181 -13.30 -8.48 -5.24
N ALA A 182 -13.57 -8.97 -4.04
CA ALA A 182 -12.59 -9.09 -2.96
C ALA A 182 -12.72 -10.44 -2.25
N THR A 183 -11.58 -10.99 -1.78
CA THR A 183 -11.57 -12.26 -1.06
C THR A 183 -10.56 -12.29 0.08
N VAL A 184 -10.96 -12.94 1.18
CA VAL A 184 -10.07 -13.47 2.22
C VAL A 184 -10.02 -14.97 2.03
N LEU A 185 -8.87 -15.52 1.62
CA LEU A 185 -8.74 -16.94 1.25
C LEU A 185 -8.81 -17.86 2.47
N ASN A 186 -8.14 -17.49 3.53
CA ASN A 186 -8.03 -18.22 4.79
C ASN A 186 -7.43 -17.33 5.88
N LEU A 187 -7.61 -17.74 7.13
CA LEU A 187 -6.98 -17.12 8.29
C LEU A 187 -6.37 -18.20 9.20
N SER A 188 -5.09 -18.08 9.48
CA SER A 188 -4.35 -18.88 10.48
C SER A 188 -3.36 -17.96 11.20
N ASP A 189 -2.78 -18.43 12.28
CA ASP A 189 -1.86 -17.65 13.11
C ASP A 189 -0.68 -17.14 12.29
N ASP A 190 -0.57 -15.80 12.23
CA ASP A 190 0.52 -15.09 11.56
C ASP A 190 0.54 -13.62 12.01
N HIS A 191 1.70 -12.99 12.02
CA HIS A 191 1.87 -11.58 12.33
C HIS A 191 1.23 -11.11 13.66
N LEU A 192 1.14 -12.00 14.67
CA LEU A 192 0.58 -11.66 15.98
C LEU A 192 1.48 -10.71 16.78
N ASP A 193 2.78 -10.68 16.48
CA ASP A 193 3.74 -9.69 16.97
C ASP A 193 3.30 -8.25 16.62
N ARG A 194 2.64 -8.08 15.47
CA ARG A 194 2.15 -6.78 14.98
C ARG A 194 0.68 -6.54 15.34
N HIS A 195 -0.20 -7.50 15.14
CA HIS A 195 -1.64 -7.34 15.34
C HIS A 195 -2.12 -7.64 16.77
N GLY A 196 -1.27 -8.27 17.58
CA GLY A 196 -1.56 -8.64 18.96
C GLY A 196 -2.50 -9.84 19.08
N THR A 197 -3.58 -9.92 18.32
CA THR A 197 -4.57 -11.01 18.39
C THR A 197 -5.04 -11.47 17.00
N MET A 198 -5.50 -12.72 16.89
CA MET A 198 -6.15 -13.25 15.69
C MET A 198 -7.40 -12.45 15.29
N ALA A 199 -8.14 -11.94 16.29
CA ALA A 199 -9.31 -11.10 16.03
C ALA A 199 -8.94 -9.80 15.32
N ALA A 200 -7.88 -9.11 15.77
CA ALA A 200 -7.37 -7.89 15.14
C ALA A 200 -6.78 -8.18 13.74
N TYR A 201 -6.02 -9.26 13.60
CA TYR A 201 -5.48 -9.70 12.31
C TYR A 201 -6.59 -10.00 11.29
N GLY A 202 -7.60 -10.76 11.68
CA GLY A 202 -8.76 -11.05 10.85
C GLY A 202 -9.56 -9.78 10.52
N ALA A 203 -9.74 -8.87 11.48
CA ALA A 203 -10.42 -7.60 11.26
C ALA A 203 -9.66 -6.74 10.23
N ALA A 204 -8.33 -6.68 10.30
CA ALA A 204 -7.51 -5.99 9.30
C ALA A 204 -7.73 -6.56 7.89
N LYS A 205 -7.71 -7.88 7.72
CA LYS A 205 -7.94 -8.52 6.41
C LYS A 205 -9.37 -8.34 5.90
N ARG A 206 -10.38 -8.46 6.75
CA ARG A 206 -11.80 -8.28 6.37
C ARG A 206 -12.13 -6.87 5.90
N ARG A 207 -11.25 -5.87 6.14
CA ARG A 207 -11.38 -4.54 5.54
C ARG A 207 -11.44 -4.56 4.01
N VAL A 208 -10.87 -5.59 3.37
CA VAL A 208 -10.94 -5.77 1.90
C VAL A 208 -12.39 -5.83 1.39
N TYR A 209 -13.34 -6.24 2.24
CA TYR A 209 -14.74 -6.34 1.87
C TYR A 209 -15.54 -5.03 1.94
N ARG A 210 -14.95 -3.98 2.54
CA ARG A 210 -15.63 -2.68 2.65
C ARG A 210 -15.87 -2.12 1.25
N ASP A 211 -17.14 -1.86 0.95
CA ASP A 211 -17.64 -1.35 -0.34
C ASP A 211 -17.34 -2.26 -1.55
N ALA A 212 -16.76 -3.43 -1.36
CA ALA A 212 -16.55 -4.38 -2.45
C ALA A 212 -17.89 -4.79 -3.08
N LYS A 213 -17.97 -4.69 -4.43
CA LYS A 213 -19.17 -5.02 -5.19
C LYS A 213 -19.52 -6.51 -5.10
N ARG A 214 -18.51 -7.37 -5.03
CA ARG A 214 -18.65 -8.81 -4.83
C ARG A 214 -17.67 -9.27 -3.76
N ARG A 215 -18.17 -10.08 -2.82
CA ARG A 215 -17.39 -10.66 -1.72
C ARG A 215 -17.34 -12.16 -1.92
N VAL A 216 -16.14 -12.70 -2.04
CA VAL A 216 -15.90 -14.14 -2.20
C VAL A 216 -15.24 -14.66 -0.92
N PHE A 217 -15.80 -15.69 -0.31
CA PHE A 217 -15.33 -16.25 0.96
C PHE A 217 -15.58 -17.75 1.02
N ASN A 218 -14.84 -18.44 1.88
CA ASN A 218 -15.05 -19.85 2.14
C ASN A 218 -16.20 -20.03 3.14
N ARG A 219 -17.29 -20.68 2.75
CA ARG A 219 -18.46 -20.94 3.61
C ARG A 219 -18.16 -21.87 4.78
N GLU A 220 -17.15 -22.72 4.65
CA GLU A 220 -16.73 -23.67 5.69
C GLU A 220 -15.72 -23.06 6.67
N ASP A 221 -15.19 -21.86 6.38
CA ASP A 221 -14.27 -21.14 7.24
C ASP A 221 -14.89 -19.79 7.68
N ALA A 222 -15.52 -19.81 8.85
CA ALA A 222 -16.17 -18.64 9.43
C ALA A 222 -15.21 -17.45 9.63
N ALA A 223 -13.91 -17.69 9.75
CA ALA A 223 -12.92 -16.64 9.89
C ALA A 223 -12.78 -15.78 8.62
N THR A 224 -13.13 -16.32 7.46
CA THR A 224 -13.07 -15.61 6.17
C THR A 224 -14.32 -14.78 5.85
N LEU A 225 -15.39 -14.93 6.62
CA LEU A 225 -16.67 -14.25 6.37
C LEU A 225 -16.54 -12.74 6.55
N PRO A 226 -17.24 -11.94 5.72
CA PRO A 226 -17.44 -10.52 5.98
C PRO A 226 -18.09 -10.29 7.35
N SER A 227 -17.75 -9.20 8.02
CA SER A 227 -18.23 -8.93 9.39
C SER A 227 -19.77 -8.78 9.49
N ASP A 228 -20.44 -8.44 8.39
CA ASP A 228 -21.88 -8.29 8.26
C ASP A 228 -22.60 -9.54 7.72
N ALA A 229 -21.88 -10.61 7.41
CA ALA A 229 -22.45 -11.88 6.94
C ALA A 229 -22.77 -12.87 8.07
N ALA A 230 -22.45 -12.51 9.31
CA ALA A 230 -22.65 -13.34 10.50
C ALA A 230 -23.96 -13.04 11.27
N SER A 231 -24.91 -12.31 10.63
CA SER A 231 -26.23 -12.00 11.20
C SER A 231 -27.34 -12.77 10.52
#